data_261a34d2c47f2953325a7b3fe89cec2d
#
_entry.id   261a34d2c47f2953325a7b3fe89cec2d
#
_cell.length_a   1.000
_cell.length_b   1.000
_cell.length_c   1.000
_cell.angle_alpha   90.00
_cell.angle_beta   90.00
_cell.angle_gamma   90.00
#
_symmetry.space_group_name_H-M   'P 1'
#
loop_
_entity.id
_entity.type
_entity.pdbx_description
1 polymer ?
#
loop_
_entity_poly.entity_id
_entity_poly.type
_entity_poly.pdbx_seq_one_letter_code
_entity_poly.pdbx_strand_id
1 'polypeptide(L)'
;MTLAETGHCSEALPVLTRTASHITDKELQKRAALDGVRCASLLQQQEAQLDLLRVLNQHFPHDPEVLYLTVHAYSDLSSRAALELSQTAPTSVPGLEMDAEANEVQGKWDRAEKDYRKILEENPRYPGIHFRLARLLLSKPNPAPDFQDEAKKELQQELAIDPSNAGAEYVLGELARQGQDFAEAVRHFTKATQLNPDFGDAYLGLGMSLLTEKNYADAVKPLEAAVKLQAGNPAAHYGLATAYARTGRKEDADREFALQQQAAARMGGQGPPGSQ
;
A
#
# COMPACT_ATOMS: atom_id res chain seq x y z
N MET A 1 -20.46 34.11 -0.51
CA MET A 1 -19.21 34.10 0.28
C MET A 1 -19.44 34.65 1.66
N THR A 2 -19.84 35.91 1.83
CA THR A 2 -20.15 36.49 3.16
C THR A 2 -21.08 35.62 4.03
N LEU A 3 -22.11 35.01 3.45
CA LEU A 3 -23.01 34.08 4.17
C LEU A 3 -22.30 32.85 4.70
N ALA A 4 -21.42 32.24 3.90
CA ALA A 4 -20.64 31.06 4.34
C ALA A 4 -19.65 31.44 5.45
N GLU A 5 -18.97 32.59 5.32
CA GLU A 5 -18.01 33.10 6.31
C GLU A 5 -18.68 33.49 7.64
N THR A 6 -19.95 33.87 7.62
CA THR A 6 -20.74 34.23 8.82
C THR A 6 -21.54 33.04 9.38
N GLY A 7 -21.33 31.83 8.87
CA GLY A 7 -21.98 30.62 9.38
C GLY A 7 -23.39 30.33 8.85
N HIS A 8 -23.86 31.11 7.87
CA HIS A 8 -25.20 30.92 7.25
C HIS A 8 -25.11 29.89 6.10
N CYS A 9 -24.58 28.69 6.41
CA CYS A 9 -24.32 27.64 5.44
C CYS A 9 -25.58 27.13 4.73
N SER A 10 -26.72 27.09 5.40
CA SER A 10 -28.01 26.67 4.80
C SER A 10 -28.48 27.57 3.64
N GLU A 11 -28.15 28.86 3.70
CA GLU A 11 -28.48 29.82 2.66
C GLU A 11 -27.38 29.90 1.59
N ALA A 12 -26.12 29.76 1.99
CA ALA A 12 -24.96 29.85 1.12
C ALA A 12 -24.83 28.65 0.18
N LEU A 13 -24.99 27.44 0.70
CA LEU A 13 -24.66 26.20 -0.01
C LEU A 13 -25.43 26.03 -1.32
N PRO A 14 -26.76 26.26 -1.42
CA PRO A 14 -27.47 26.11 -2.69
C PRO A 14 -26.97 27.06 -3.79
N VAL A 15 -26.49 28.25 -3.40
CA VAL A 15 -25.92 29.23 -4.32
C VAL A 15 -24.53 28.78 -4.76
N LEU A 16 -23.67 28.40 -3.82
CA LEU A 16 -22.30 27.99 -4.08
C LEU A 16 -22.23 26.74 -4.97
N THR A 17 -23.05 25.73 -4.68
CA THR A 17 -23.12 24.49 -5.50
C THR A 17 -23.52 24.79 -6.96
N ARG A 18 -24.47 25.68 -7.14
CA ARG A 18 -24.95 26.03 -8.48
C ARG A 18 -23.96 26.92 -9.28
N THR A 19 -23.21 27.78 -8.59
CA THR A 19 -22.44 28.83 -9.26
C THR A 19 -20.92 28.55 -9.31
N ALA A 20 -20.35 27.75 -8.40
CA ALA A 20 -18.91 27.56 -8.29
C ALA A 20 -18.25 27.10 -9.60
N SER A 21 -18.88 26.19 -10.36
CA SER A 21 -18.36 25.70 -11.63
C SER A 21 -18.40 26.73 -12.77
N HIS A 22 -19.21 27.76 -12.64
CA HIS A 22 -19.44 28.79 -13.67
C HIS A 22 -18.64 30.09 -13.43
N ILE A 23 -17.97 30.21 -12.30
CA ILE A 23 -17.14 31.39 -11.98
C ILE A 23 -15.88 31.34 -12.84
N THR A 24 -15.66 32.39 -13.62
CA THR A 24 -14.49 32.51 -14.52
C THR A 24 -13.22 33.02 -13.82
N ASP A 25 -13.39 33.86 -12.80
CA ASP A 25 -12.27 34.29 -11.95
C ASP A 25 -11.80 33.13 -11.08
N LYS A 26 -10.53 32.75 -11.24
CA LYS A 26 -9.94 31.57 -10.58
C LYS A 26 -9.90 31.65 -9.07
N GLU A 27 -9.51 32.80 -8.53
CA GLU A 27 -9.44 32.99 -7.08
C GLU A 27 -10.84 32.97 -6.45
N LEU A 28 -11.78 33.63 -7.10
CA LEU A 28 -13.18 33.61 -6.66
C LEU A 28 -13.80 32.22 -6.78
N GLN A 29 -13.49 31.48 -7.85
CA GLN A 29 -13.93 30.10 -8.06
C GLN A 29 -13.42 29.20 -6.94
N LYS A 30 -12.10 29.25 -6.67
CA LYS A 30 -11.48 28.47 -5.60
C LYS A 30 -12.14 28.77 -4.25
N ARG A 31 -12.22 30.04 -3.88
CA ARG A 31 -12.80 30.45 -2.59
C ARG A 31 -14.27 30.04 -2.46
N ALA A 32 -15.07 30.23 -3.49
CA ALA A 32 -16.49 29.82 -3.50
C ALA A 32 -16.65 28.30 -3.30
N ALA A 33 -15.83 27.52 -4.01
CA ALA A 33 -15.88 26.06 -3.89
C ALA A 33 -15.35 25.56 -2.53
N LEU A 34 -14.30 26.15 -1.97
CA LEU A 34 -13.80 25.84 -0.62
C LEU A 34 -14.85 26.12 0.47
N ASP A 35 -15.46 27.30 0.43
CA ASP A 35 -16.52 27.66 1.36
C ASP A 35 -17.73 26.75 1.20
N GLY A 36 -18.05 26.38 -0.02
CA GLY A 36 -19.11 25.43 -0.32
C GLY A 36 -18.86 24.04 0.25
N VAL A 37 -17.63 23.49 0.11
CA VAL A 37 -17.25 22.19 0.70
C VAL A 37 -17.35 22.25 2.23
N ARG A 38 -16.88 23.32 2.86
CA ARG A 38 -17.00 23.50 4.32
C ARG A 38 -18.46 23.54 4.77
N CYS A 39 -19.31 24.30 4.09
CA CYS A 39 -20.73 24.35 4.35
C CYS A 39 -21.44 23.01 4.12
N ALA A 40 -21.12 22.30 3.04
CA ALA A 40 -21.68 20.99 2.76
C ALA A 40 -21.31 19.96 3.83
N SER A 41 -20.07 19.99 4.31
CA SER A 41 -19.62 19.14 5.42
C SER A 41 -20.40 19.43 6.70
N LEU A 42 -20.54 20.71 7.09
CA LEU A 42 -21.29 21.10 8.28
C LEU A 42 -22.77 20.71 8.23
N LEU A 43 -23.38 20.78 7.04
CA LEU A 43 -24.78 20.41 6.80
C LEU A 43 -24.98 18.93 6.47
N GLN A 44 -23.91 18.13 6.44
CA GLN A 44 -23.91 16.71 6.07
C GLN A 44 -24.50 16.43 4.68
N GLN A 45 -24.37 17.39 3.76
CA GLN A 45 -24.84 17.27 2.38
C GLN A 45 -23.73 16.68 1.47
N GLN A 46 -23.64 15.36 1.46
CA GLN A 46 -22.57 14.60 0.82
C GLN A 46 -22.47 14.86 -0.70
N GLU A 47 -23.60 14.88 -1.43
CA GLU A 47 -23.59 15.13 -2.88
C GLU A 47 -23.01 16.51 -3.20
N ALA A 48 -23.47 17.55 -2.51
CA ALA A 48 -22.95 18.90 -2.70
C ALA A 48 -21.46 19.00 -2.36
N GLN A 49 -21.02 18.30 -1.31
CA GLN A 49 -19.59 18.22 -0.94
C GLN A 49 -18.74 17.60 -2.05
N LEU A 50 -19.19 16.47 -2.62
CA LEU A 50 -18.48 15.77 -3.70
C LEU A 50 -18.43 16.59 -4.98
N ASP A 51 -19.52 17.26 -5.35
CA ASP A 51 -19.60 18.11 -6.55
C ASP A 51 -18.61 19.29 -6.46
N LEU A 52 -18.58 19.95 -5.30
CA LEU A 52 -17.67 21.07 -5.07
C LEU A 52 -16.20 20.62 -5.01
N LEU A 53 -15.92 19.45 -4.40
CA LEU A 53 -14.58 18.85 -4.42
C LEU A 53 -14.14 18.49 -5.84
N ARG A 54 -15.06 18.03 -6.70
CA ARG A 54 -14.77 17.76 -8.11
C ARG A 54 -14.32 19.03 -8.83
N VAL A 55 -15.01 20.16 -8.62
CA VAL A 55 -14.61 21.47 -9.16
C VAL A 55 -13.22 21.87 -8.70
N LEU A 56 -12.93 21.73 -7.39
CA LEU A 56 -11.63 22.08 -6.83
C LEU A 56 -10.50 21.21 -7.39
N ASN A 57 -10.65 19.89 -7.39
CA ASN A 57 -9.63 18.96 -7.88
C ASN A 57 -9.40 19.09 -9.40
N GLN A 58 -10.42 19.44 -10.16
CA GLN A 58 -10.30 19.65 -11.61
C GLN A 58 -9.52 20.92 -11.96
N HIS A 59 -9.71 21.99 -11.18
CA HIS A 59 -9.15 23.29 -11.51
C HIS A 59 -7.89 23.66 -10.69
N PHE A 60 -7.71 23.04 -9.50
CA PHE A 60 -6.63 23.33 -8.55
C PHE A 60 -5.99 22.05 -7.98
N PRO A 61 -5.56 21.08 -8.82
CA PRO A 61 -5.16 19.73 -8.38
C PRO A 61 -3.91 19.69 -7.48
N HIS A 62 -3.09 20.74 -7.49
CA HIS A 62 -1.85 20.81 -6.72
C HIS A 62 -1.88 21.90 -5.64
N ASP A 63 -3.02 22.51 -5.41
CA ASP A 63 -3.16 23.53 -4.37
C ASP A 63 -3.17 22.86 -2.98
N PRO A 64 -2.28 23.28 -2.04
CA PRO A 64 -2.17 22.64 -0.73
C PRO A 64 -3.47 22.67 0.10
N GLU A 65 -4.23 23.76 0.02
CA GLU A 65 -5.49 23.90 0.75
C GLU A 65 -6.58 22.98 0.18
N VAL A 66 -6.63 22.85 -1.15
CA VAL A 66 -7.54 21.93 -1.83
C VAL A 66 -7.18 20.48 -1.48
N LEU A 67 -5.89 20.12 -1.54
CA LEU A 67 -5.44 18.78 -1.17
C LEU A 67 -5.77 18.47 0.30
N TYR A 68 -5.50 19.40 1.22
CA TYR A 68 -5.83 19.26 2.63
C TYR A 68 -7.32 19.01 2.85
N LEU A 69 -8.18 19.85 2.24
CA LEU A 69 -9.63 19.72 2.37
C LEU A 69 -10.14 18.43 1.74
N THR A 70 -9.56 18.02 0.60
CA THR A 70 -9.91 16.77 -0.09
C THR A 70 -9.61 15.56 0.80
N VAL A 71 -8.43 15.51 1.43
CA VAL A 71 -8.06 14.43 2.37
C VAL A 71 -9.08 14.34 3.50
N HIS A 72 -9.41 15.47 4.15
CA HIS A 72 -10.36 15.46 5.25
C HIS A 72 -11.77 15.07 4.84
N ALA A 73 -12.25 15.59 3.72
CA ALA A 73 -13.58 15.27 3.22
C ALA A 73 -13.72 13.77 2.86
N TYR A 74 -12.75 13.20 2.14
CA TYR A 74 -12.79 11.77 1.82
C TYR A 74 -12.61 10.88 3.06
N SER A 75 -11.79 11.27 4.02
CA SER A 75 -11.65 10.55 5.28
C SER A 75 -12.96 10.53 6.07
N ASP A 76 -13.68 11.65 6.15
CA ASP A 76 -14.97 11.74 6.81
C ASP A 76 -16.04 10.88 6.11
N LEU A 77 -16.10 10.94 4.78
CA LEU A 77 -17.00 10.11 3.98
C LEU A 77 -16.71 8.62 4.14
N SER A 78 -15.44 8.25 4.11
CA SER A 78 -14.99 6.86 4.34
C SER A 78 -15.38 6.37 5.73
N SER A 79 -15.18 7.20 6.77
CA SER A 79 -15.52 6.86 8.15
C SER A 79 -17.03 6.66 8.34
N ARG A 80 -17.85 7.50 7.70
CA ARG A 80 -19.32 7.34 7.75
C ARG A 80 -19.77 6.06 7.05
N ALA A 81 -19.24 5.78 5.84
CA ALA A 81 -19.58 4.57 5.11
C ALA A 81 -19.18 3.32 5.90
N ALA A 82 -18.00 3.34 6.54
CA ALA A 82 -17.54 2.26 7.40
C ALA A 82 -18.48 2.05 8.61
N LEU A 83 -18.90 3.13 9.26
CA LEU A 83 -19.84 3.07 10.36
C LEU A 83 -21.20 2.51 9.91
N GLU A 84 -21.72 2.97 8.79
CA GLU A 84 -22.98 2.49 8.22
C GLU A 84 -22.90 0.98 7.88
N LEU A 85 -21.82 0.54 7.25
CA LEU A 85 -21.59 -0.87 6.95
C LEU A 85 -21.53 -1.73 8.22
N SER A 86 -20.83 -1.26 9.25
CA SER A 86 -20.73 -1.98 10.53
C SER A 86 -22.06 -2.08 11.28
N GLN A 87 -22.99 -1.12 11.08
CA GLN A 87 -24.30 -1.12 11.70
C GLN A 87 -25.35 -1.92 10.92
N THR A 88 -25.30 -1.84 9.59
CA THR A 88 -26.34 -2.41 8.72
C THR A 88 -26.05 -3.83 8.27
N ALA A 89 -24.78 -4.17 8.08
CA ALA A 89 -24.37 -5.46 7.54
C ALA A 89 -23.05 -6.00 8.16
N PRO A 90 -22.93 -6.09 9.49
CA PRO A 90 -21.69 -6.45 10.18
C PRO A 90 -21.20 -7.88 9.88
N THR A 91 -22.09 -8.77 9.47
CA THR A 91 -21.75 -10.16 9.14
C THR A 91 -21.62 -10.42 7.64
N SER A 92 -21.83 -9.41 6.81
CA SER A 92 -21.57 -9.52 5.38
C SER A 92 -20.07 -9.66 5.10
N VAL A 93 -19.71 -10.22 3.95
CA VAL A 93 -18.29 -10.35 3.57
C VAL A 93 -17.57 -9.01 3.63
N PRO A 94 -18.07 -7.89 3.06
CA PRO A 94 -17.43 -6.58 3.23
C PRO A 94 -17.34 -6.11 4.69
N GLY A 95 -18.35 -6.40 5.52
CA GLY A 95 -18.33 -6.06 6.93
C GLY A 95 -17.25 -6.81 7.70
N LEU A 96 -17.15 -8.12 7.49
CA LEU A 96 -16.13 -8.98 8.10
C LEU A 96 -14.72 -8.61 7.63
N GLU A 97 -14.55 -8.30 6.34
CA GLU A 97 -13.26 -7.88 5.78
C GLU A 97 -12.79 -6.56 6.39
N MET A 98 -13.68 -5.59 6.52
CA MET A 98 -13.37 -4.31 7.16
C MET A 98 -13.07 -4.47 8.66
N ASP A 99 -13.82 -5.32 9.37
CA ASP A 99 -13.55 -5.61 10.78
C ASP A 99 -12.20 -6.31 10.97
N ALA A 100 -11.86 -7.27 10.09
CA ALA A 100 -10.56 -7.93 10.10
C ALA A 100 -9.41 -6.94 9.89
N GLU A 101 -9.51 -6.05 8.89
CA GLU A 101 -8.52 -4.99 8.65
C GLU A 101 -8.36 -4.06 9.87
N ALA A 102 -9.48 -3.62 10.45
CA ALA A 102 -9.46 -2.79 11.64
C ALA A 102 -8.84 -3.52 12.86
N ASN A 103 -9.11 -4.80 13.01
CA ASN A 103 -8.54 -5.65 14.06
C ASN A 103 -7.02 -5.86 13.85
N GLU A 104 -6.54 -6.02 12.61
CA GLU A 104 -5.10 -6.07 12.29
C GLU A 104 -4.38 -4.78 12.74
N VAL A 105 -4.90 -3.61 12.34
CA VAL A 105 -4.32 -2.31 12.71
C VAL A 105 -4.26 -2.13 14.23
N GLN A 106 -5.24 -2.67 14.97
CA GLN A 106 -5.30 -2.62 16.43
C GLN A 106 -4.48 -3.72 17.12
N GLY A 107 -3.80 -4.58 16.37
CA GLY A 107 -3.05 -5.72 16.92
C GLY A 107 -3.94 -6.82 17.51
N LYS A 108 -5.22 -6.85 17.18
CA LYS A 108 -6.18 -7.88 17.61
C LYS A 108 -6.20 -9.07 16.65
N TRP A 109 -5.03 -9.69 16.51
CA TRP A 109 -4.72 -10.70 15.50
C TRP A 109 -5.72 -11.88 15.48
N ASP A 110 -6.11 -12.41 16.66
CA ASP A 110 -7.03 -13.55 16.76
C ASP A 110 -8.46 -13.22 16.25
N ARG A 111 -8.87 -11.96 16.39
CA ARG A 111 -10.16 -11.50 15.86
C ARG A 111 -10.12 -11.37 14.35
N ALA A 112 -9.08 -10.72 13.82
CA ALA A 112 -8.88 -10.62 12.38
C ALA A 112 -8.82 -11.99 11.70
N GLU A 113 -8.09 -12.94 12.29
CA GLU A 113 -8.03 -14.32 11.82
C GLU A 113 -9.41 -14.98 11.77
N LYS A 114 -10.18 -14.83 12.84
CA LYS A 114 -11.54 -15.38 12.91
C LYS A 114 -12.45 -14.81 11.83
N ASP A 115 -12.36 -13.51 11.56
CA ASP A 115 -13.19 -12.85 10.56
C ASP A 115 -12.81 -13.31 9.14
N TYR A 116 -11.50 -13.42 8.80
CA TYR A 116 -11.07 -13.97 7.52
C TYR A 116 -11.48 -15.44 7.33
N ARG A 117 -11.34 -16.30 8.36
CA ARG A 117 -11.76 -17.68 8.30
C ARG A 117 -13.27 -17.80 8.08
N LYS A 118 -14.07 -16.94 8.73
CA LYS A 118 -15.52 -16.93 8.54
C LYS A 118 -15.90 -16.57 7.10
N ILE A 119 -15.20 -15.63 6.46
CA ILE A 119 -15.43 -15.35 5.04
C ILE A 119 -15.14 -16.59 4.18
N LEU A 120 -14.05 -17.31 4.48
CA LEU A 120 -13.66 -18.51 3.74
C LEU A 120 -14.55 -19.73 4.02
N GLU A 121 -15.19 -19.81 5.19
CA GLU A 121 -16.22 -20.81 5.50
C GLU A 121 -17.46 -20.62 4.62
N GLU A 122 -17.88 -19.36 4.40
CA GLU A 122 -19.03 -19.03 3.56
C GLU A 122 -18.69 -19.11 2.05
N ASN A 123 -17.52 -18.65 1.68
CA ASN A 123 -17.03 -18.70 0.30
C ASN A 123 -15.53 -19.06 0.23
N PRO A 124 -15.19 -20.35 0.12
CA PRO A 124 -13.81 -20.83 0.08
C PRO A 124 -12.98 -20.33 -1.12
N ARG A 125 -13.61 -19.70 -2.09
CA ARG A 125 -12.94 -19.15 -3.28
C ARG A 125 -13.05 -17.62 -3.36
N TYR A 126 -13.26 -16.94 -2.24
CA TYR A 126 -13.33 -15.49 -2.24
C TYR A 126 -11.93 -14.90 -2.51
N PRO A 127 -11.76 -14.12 -3.60
CA PRO A 127 -10.44 -13.65 -4.02
C PRO A 127 -9.79 -12.75 -2.97
N GLY A 128 -8.50 -12.92 -2.73
CA GLY A 128 -7.69 -12.07 -1.86
C GLY A 128 -7.71 -12.43 -0.38
N ILE A 129 -8.72 -13.16 0.11
CA ILE A 129 -8.83 -13.46 1.55
C ILE A 129 -7.81 -14.51 2.01
N HIS A 130 -7.53 -15.52 1.20
CA HIS A 130 -6.45 -16.46 1.49
C HIS A 130 -5.09 -15.76 1.61
N PHE A 131 -4.81 -14.80 0.73
CA PHE A 131 -3.59 -14.00 0.80
C PHE A 131 -3.52 -13.13 2.06
N ARG A 132 -4.63 -12.48 2.44
CA ARG A 132 -4.72 -11.68 3.68
C ARG A 132 -4.52 -12.54 4.91
N LEU A 133 -5.17 -13.71 4.97
CA LEU A 133 -5.02 -14.65 6.07
C LEU A 133 -3.57 -15.15 6.20
N ALA A 134 -2.94 -15.52 5.08
CA ALA A 134 -1.52 -15.91 5.08
C ALA A 134 -0.61 -14.82 5.62
N ARG A 135 -0.79 -13.57 5.18
CA ARG A 135 -0.03 -12.42 5.70
C ARG A 135 -0.26 -12.19 7.18
N LEU A 136 -1.50 -12.30 7.64
CA LEU A 136 -1.85 -12.19 9.04
C LEU A 136 -1.11 -13.24 9.88
N LEU A 137 -1.16 -14.52 9.47
CA LEU A 137 -0.49 -15.63 10.16
C LEU A 137 1.03 -15.38 10.29
N LEU A 138 1.66 -14.85 9.24
CA LEU A 138 3.09 -14.53 9.21
C LEU A 138 3.46 -13.28 10.04
N SER A 139 2.51 -12.37 10.27
CA SER A 139 2.74 -11.13 11.01
C SER A 139 2.36 -11.22 12.49
N LYS A 140 1.66 -12.26 12.88
CA LYS A 140 1.14 -12.44 14.22
C LYS A 140 2.29 -12.63 15.22
N PRO A 141 2.34 -11.85 16.32
CA PRO A 141 3.28 -12.11 17.39
C PRO A 141 2.93 -13.43 18.11
N ASN A 142 3.92 -14.23 18.44
CA ASN A 142 3.76 -15.55 19.06
C ASN A 142 2.85 -16.48 18.24
N PRO A 143 3.20 -16.77 16.96
CA PRO A 143 2.41 -17.61 16.11
C PRO A 143 2.39 -19.06 16.59
N ALA A 144 1.42 -19.84 16.10
CA ALA A 144 1.40 -21.30 16.29
C ALA A 144 2.66 -21.94 15.67
N PRO A 145 3.11 -23.11 16.13
CA PRO A 145 4.35 -23.75 15.64
C PRO A 145 4.35 -24.04 14.13
N ASP A 146 3.18 -24.25 13.55
CA ASP A 146 2.95 -24.62 12.15
C ASP A 146 2.48 -23.43 11.26
N PHE A 147 2.59 -22.20 11.79
CA PHE A 147 2.08 -21.00 11.10
C PHE A 147 2.62 -20.80 9.67
N GLN A 148 3.88 -21.18 9.43
CA GLN A 148 4.49 -21.05 8.10
C GLN A 148 3.89 -22.05 7.11
N ASP A 149 3.64 -23.29 7.54
CA ASP A 149 3.01 -24.31 6.71
C ASP A 149 1.56 -23.93 6.39
N GLU A 150 0.84 -23.42 7.38
CA GLU A 150 -0.51 -22.93 7.19
C GLU A 150 -0.53 -21.73 6.23
N ALA A 151 0.33 -20.72 6.43
CA ALA A 151 0.44 -19.59 5.53
C ALA A 151 0.80 -20.01 4.09
N LYS A 152 1.70 -20.97 3.93
CA LYS A 152 2.05 -21.54 2.62
C LYS A 152 0.84 -22.17 1.95
N LYS A 153 0.04 -22.93 2.70
CA LYS A 153 -1.20 -23.54 2.19
C LYS A 153 -2.20 -22.47 1.75
N GLU A 154 -2.41 -21.44 2.55
CA GLU A 154 -3.31 -20.34 2.21
C GLU A 154 -2.85 -19.60 0.94
N LEU A 155 -1.55 -19.34 0.80
CA LEU A 155 -1.00 -18.71 -0.43
C LEU A 155 -1.21 -19.60 -1.67
N GLN A 156 -1.09 -20.93 -1.54
CA GLN A 156 -1.38 -21.87 -2.63
C GLN A 156 -2.86 -21.86 -3.01
N GLN A 157 -3.77 -21.74 -2.04
CA GLN A 157 -5.20 -21.57 -2.30
C GLN A 157 -5.48 -20.27 -3.04
N GLU A 158 -4.85 -19.16 -2.63
CA GLU A 158 -4.97 -17.89 -3.34
C GLU A 158 -4.55 -18.01 -4.80
N LEU A 159 -3.39 -18.60 -5.07
CA LEU A 159 -2.89 -18.80 -6.43
C LEU A 159 -3.73 -19.78 -7.28
N ALA A 160 -4.51 -20.64 -6.65
CA ALA A 160 -5.50 -21.48 -7.34
C ALA A 160 -6.77 -20.69 -7.73
N ILE A 161 -7.01 -19.55 -7.08
CA ILE A 161 -8.12 -18.63 -7.36
C ILE A 161 -7.66 -17.51 -8.30
N ASP A 162 -6.55 -16.84 -7.94
CA ASP A 162 -5.91 -15.77 -8.71
C ASP A 162 -4.43 -16.11 -8.98
N PRO A 163 -4.13 -16.78 -10.11
CA PRO A 163 -2.76 -17.08 -10.52
C PRO A 163 -1.90 -15.84 -10.83
N SER A 164 -2.51 -14.65 -10.89
CA SER A 164 -1.83 -13.38 -11.18
C SER A 164 -1.44 -12.60 -9.92
N ASN A 165 -1.67 -13.15 -8.73
CA ASN A 165 -1.31 -12.51 -7.46
C ASN A 165 0.21 -12.51 -7.24
N ALA A 166 0.87 -11.43 -7.72
CA ALA A 166 2.31 -11.25 -7.55
C ALA A 166 2.74 -11.21 -6.07
N GLY A 167 1.87 -10.71 -5.19
CA GLY A 167 2.12 -10.67 -3.75
C GLY A 167 2.19 -12.06 -3.14
N ALA A 168 1.31 -12.96 -3.54
CA ALA A 168 1.32 -14.35 -3.08
C ALA A 168 2.58 -15.09 -3.52
N GLU A 169 2.99 -14.92 -4.78
CA GLU A 169 4.26 -15.46 -5.29
C GLU A 169 5.46 -14.89 -4.53
N TYR A 170 5.47 -13.58 -4.26
CA TYR A 170 6.54 -12.96 -3.48
C TYR A 170 6.66 -13.55 -2.07
N VAL A 171 5.53 -13.70 -1.36
CA VAL A 171 5.54 -14.23 0.02
C VAL A 171 5.96 -15.71 0.03
N LEU A 172 5.56 -16.53 -0.96
CA LEU A 172 6.06 -17.89 -1.11
C LEU A 172 7.57 -17.92 -1.35
N GLY A 173 8.10 -16.98 -2.15
CA GLY A 173 9.54 -16.80 -2.35
C GLY A 173 10.28 -16.48 -1.05
N GLU A 174 9.72 -15.60 -0.22
CA GLU A 174 10.29 -15.28 1.09
C GLU A 174 10.26 -16.46 2.06
N LEU A 175 9.18 -17.23 2.10
CA LEU A 175 9.11 -18.45 2.91
C LEU A 175 10.14 -19.51 2.45
N ALA A 176 10.28 -19.73 1.15
CA ALA A 176 11.29 -20.63 0.60
C ALA A 176 12.73 -20.17 0.95
N ARG A 177 13.00 -18.85 0.84
CA ARG A 177 14.30 -18.25 1.19
C ARG A 177 14.61 -18.40 2.69
N GLN A 178 13.62 -18.20 3.56
CA GLN A 178 13.76 -18.43 5.01
C GLN A 178 14.01 -19.91 5.33
N GLY A 179 13.36 -20.81 4.59
CA GLY A 179 13.60 -22.25 4.64
C GLY A 179 14.88 -22.71 3.95
N GLN A 180 15.69 -21.77 3.43
CA GLN A 180 16.94 -22.03 2.68
C GLN A 180 16.76 -22.84 1.38
N ASP A 181 15.53 -22.94 0.87
CA ASP A 181 15.27 -23.47 -0.48
C ASP A 181 15.36 -22.35 -1.50
N PHE A 182 16.61 -22.00 -1.85
CA PHE A 182 16.87 -20.87 -2.75
C PHE A 182 16.39 -21.15 -4.17
N ALA A 183 16.39 -22.40 -4.62
CA ALA A 183 15.87 -22.79 -5.93
C ALA A 183 14.35 -22.53 -6.03
N GLU A 184 13.60 -22.91 -5.01
CA GLU A 184 12.18 -22.59 -4.88
C GLU A 184 11.94 -21.07 -4.81
N ALA A 185 12.75 -20.35 -4.00
CA ALA A 185 12.68 -18.90 -3.88
C ALA A 185 12.88 -18.21 -5.24
N VAL A 186 13.89 -18.61 -6.02
CA VAL A 186 14.14 -18.09 -7.37
C VAL A 186 12.94 -18.31 -8.29
N ARG A 187 12.28 -19.47 -8.25
CA ARG A 187 11.08 -19.73 -9.06
C ARG A 187 9.94 -18.77 -8.72
N HIS A 188 9.65 -18.61 -7.44
CA HIS A 188 8.57 -17.75 -6.98
C HIS A 188 8.86 -16.26 -7.21
N PHE A 189 10.05 -15.77 -6.89
CA PHE A 189 10.42 -14.39 -7.17
C PHE A 189 10.44 -14.08 -8.67
N THR A 190 10.90 -15.01 -9.50
CA THR A 190 10.83 -14.85 -10.97
C THR A 190 9.39 -14.64 -11.42
N LYS A 191 8.45 -15.43 -10.89
CA LYS A 191 7.06 -15.30 -11.25
C LYS A 191 6.46 -13.99 -10.72
N ALA A 192 6.80 -13.58 -9.49
CA ALA A 192 6.38 -12.30 -8.93
C ALA A 192 6.83 -11.10 -9.80
N THR A 193 8.09 -11.11 -10.27
CA THR A 193 8.61 -10.04 -11.14
C THR A 193 8.01 -10.04 -12.55
N GLN A 194 7.59 -11.21 -13.06
CA GLN A 194 6.86 -11.31 -14.34
C GLN A 194 5.43 -10.76 -14.23
N LEU A 195 4.76 -11.02 -13.11
CA LEU A 195 3.39 -10.57 -12.83
C LEU A 195 3.35 -9.07 -12.50
N ASN A 196 4.34 -8.57 -11.78
CA ASN A 196 4.48 -7.16 -11.46
C ASN A 196 5.91 -6.66 -11.73
N PRO A 197 6.17 -6.05 -12.90
CA PRO A 197 7.48 -5.53 -13.27
C PRO A 197 8.01 -4.38 -12.40
N ASP A 198 7.16 -3.74 -11.60
CA ASP A 198 7.54 -2.66 -10.69
C ASP A 198 7.77 -3.15 -9.24
N PHE A 199 7.78 -4.46 -9.03
CA PHE A 199 7.95 -5.05 -7.71
C PHE A 199 9.43 -5.13 -7.29
N GLY A 200 9.99 -4.03 -6.81
CA GLY A 200 11.40 -3.90 -6.43
C GLY A 200 11.88 -4.95 -5.41
N ASP A 201 11.05 -5.26 -4.40
CA ASP A 201 11.40 -6.28 -3.38
C ASP A 201 11.49 -7.69 -3.97
N ALA A 202 10.65 -8.02 -4.94
CA ALA A 202 10.72 -9.31 -5.63
C ALA A 202 12.00 -9.44 -6.48
N TYR A 203 12.41 -8.36 -7.16
CA TYR A 203 13.69 -8.33 -7.87
C TYR A 203 14.88 -8.45 -6.90
N LEU A 204 14.83 -7.80 -5.76
CA LEU A 204 15.86 -7.93 -4.73
C LEU A 204 15.93 -9.36 -4.20
N GLY A 205 14.78 -9.95 -3.83
CA GLY A 205 14.68 -11.34 -3.38
C GLY A 205 15.23 -12.33 -4.41
N LEU A 206 14.87 -12.15 -5.69
CA LEU A 206 15.40 -12.96 -6.81
C LEU A 206 16.91 -12.87 -6.90
N GLY A 207 17.43 -11.64 -6.95
CA GLY A 207 18.87 -11.43 -7.09
C GLY A 207 19.67 -11.96 -5.91
N MET A 208 19.21 -11.75 -4.68
CA MET A 208 19.86 -12.26 -3.47
C MET A 208 19.82 -13.79 -3.39
N SER A 209 18.73 -14.43 -3.81
CA SER A 209 18.63 -15.90 -3.88
C SER A 209 19.61 -16.47 -4.90
N LEU A 210 19.72 -15.86 -6.09
CA LEU A 210 20.68 -16.24 -7.13
C LEU A 210 22.14 -16.08 -6.66
N LEU A 211 22.45 -15.00 -5.90
CA LEU A 211 23.79 -14.82 -5.31
C LEU A 211 24.12 -15.97 -4.34
N THR A 212 23.15 -16.38 -3.53
CA THR A 212 23.33 -17.46 -2.56
C THR A 212 23.58 -18.80 -3.25
N GLU A 213 22.92 -19.04 -4.38
CA GLU A 213 23.18 -20.19 -5.25
C GLU A 213 24.48 -20.06 -6.09
N LYS A 214 25.21 -18.95 -5.94
CA LYS A 214 26.41 -18.61 -6.72
C LYS A 214 26.16 -18.39 -8.21
N ASN A 215 24.92 -18.15 -8.60
CA ASN A 215 24.53 -17.83 -9.98
C ASN A 215 24.72 -16.33 -10.24
N TYR A 216 25.98 -15.87 -10.09
CA TYR A 216 26.33 -14.44 -10.06
C TYR A 216 25.96 -13.69 -11.34
N ALA A 217 26.14 -14.33 -12.51
CA ALA A 217 25.81 -13.71 -13.78
C ALA A 217 24.31 -13.45 -13.94
N ASP A 218 23.48 -14.39 -13.51
CA ASP A 218 22.02 -14.28 -13.59
C ASP A 218 21.46 -13.32 -12.56
N ALA A 219 22.17 -13.11 -11.43
CA ALA A 219 21.79 -12.17 -10.40
C ALA A 219 21.90 -10.68 -10.83
N VAL A 220 22.75 -10.36 -11.83
CA VAL A 220 23.01 -8.97 -12.23
C VAL A 220 21.74 -8.25 -12.67
N LYS A 221 21.01 -8.80 -13.64
CA LYS A 221 19.81 -8.14 -14.19
C LYS A 221 18.71 -7.88 -13.15
N PRO A 222 18.32 -8.86 -12.31
CA PRO A 222 17.37 -8.61 -11.24
C PRO A 222 17.85 -7.53 -10.27
N LEU A 223 19.12 -7.53 -9.89
CA LEU A 223 19.64 -6.54 -8.95
C LEU A 223 19.76 -5.14 -9.58
N GLU A 224 20.07 -5.03 -10.88
CA GLU A 224 19.98 -3.75 -11.61
C GLU A 224 18.53 -3.21 -11.59
N ALA A 225 17.53 -4.08 -11.78
CA ALA A 225 16.13 -3.71 -11.68
C ALA A 225 15.75 -3.29 -10.25
N ALA A 226 16.19 -4.01 -9.22
CA ALA A 226 15.96 -3.66 -7.82
C ALA A 226 16.55 -2.29 -7.48
N VAL A 227 17.79 -1.99 -7.88
CA VAL A 227 18.43 -0.69 -7.69
C VAL A 227 17.67 0.41 -8.43
N LYS A 228 17.22 0.17 -9.65
CA LYS A 228 16.43 1.15 -10.42
C LYS A 228 15.11 1.50 -9.73
N LEU A 229 14.41 0.51 -9.21
CA LEU A 229 13.11 0.69 -8.54
C LEU A 229 13.26 1.22 -7.10
N GLN A 230 14.38 0.92 -6.45
CA GLN A 230 14.62 1.23 -5.04
C GLN A 230 16.03 1.84 -4.85
N ALA A 231 16.29 2.96 -5.52
CA ALA A 231 17.60 3.63 -5.52
C ALA A 231 18.14 4.05 -4.13
N GLY A 232 17.29 4.08 -3.11
CA GLY A 232 17.67 4.34 -1.71
C GLY A 232 17.90 3.08 -0.88
N ASN A 233 17.74 1.88 -1.45
CA ASN A 233 17.86 0.62 -0.72
C ASN A 233 19.31 0.12 -0.67
N PRO A 234 20.00 0.16 0.49
CA PRO A 234 21.40 -0.26 0.59
C PRO A 234 21.58 -1.76 0.32
N ALA A 235 20.57 -2.60 0.56
CA ALA A 235 20.66 -4.03 0.28
C ALA A 235 20.67 -4.32 -1.23
N ALA A 236 19.92 -3.54 -2.03
CA ALA A 236 19.94 -3.67 -3.49
C ALA A 236 21.32 -3.31 -4.07
N HIS A 237 21.91 -2.19 -3.64
CA HIS A 237 23.27 -1.79 -4.03
C HIS A 237 24.33 -2.80 -3.58
N TYR A 238 24.24 -3.34 -2.36
CA TYR A 238 25.14 -4.36 -1.86
C TYR A 238 25.07 -5.66 -2.72
N GLY A 239 23.86 -6.11 -3.01
CA GLY A 239 23.64 -7.28 -3.87
C GLY A 239 24.26 -7.09 -5.26
N LEU A 240 23.97 -5.95 -5.90
CA LEU A 240 24.47 -5.62 -7.24
C LEU A 240 26.01 -5.51 -7.26
N ALA A 241 26.60 -4.82 -6.27
CA ALA A 241 28.04 -4.74 -6.12
C ALA A 241 28.68 -6.13 -5.99
N THR A 242 28.06 -7.01 -5.20
CA THR A 242 28.52 -8.40 -5.04
C THR A 242 28.45 -9.17 -6.36
N ALA A 243 27.34 -9.05 -7.11
CA ALA A 243 27.19 -9.68 -8.41
C ALA A 243 28.27 -9.20 -9.40
N TYR A 244 28.50 -7.89 -9.48
CA TYR A 244 29.54 -7.30 -10.33
C TYR A 244 30.94 -7.75 -9.93
N ALA A 245 31.27 -7.74 -8.65
CA ALA A 245 32.57 -8.19 -8.17
C ALA A 245 32.84 -9.66 -8.55
N ARG A 246 31.82 -10.52 -8.41
CA ARG A 246 31.92 -11.96 -8.74
C ARG A 246 31.96 -12.27 -10.26
N THR A 247 31.45 -11.32 -11.07
CA THR A 247 31.51 -11.44 -12.55
C THR A 247 32.66 -10.67 -13.17
N GLY A 248 33.61 -10.14 -12.35
CA GLY A 248 34.83 -9.46 -12.84
C GLY A 248 34.63 -7.98 -13.16
N ARG A 249 33.45 -7.39 -12.96
CA ARG A 249 33.11 -5.98 -13.23
C ARG A 249 33.50 -5.11 -12.02
N LYS A 250 34.79 -4.99 -11.73
CA LYS A 250 35.30 -4.36 -10.51
C LYS A 250 34.90 -2.88 -10.37
N GLU A 251 35.05 -2.10 -11.43
CA GLU A 251 34.72 -0.66 -11.41
C GLU A 251 33.21 -0.41 -11.13
N ASP A 252 32.35 -1.28 -11.67
CA ASP A 252 30.92 -1.24 -11.41
C ASP A 252 30.63 -1.61 -9.95
N ALA A 253 31.31 -2.64 -9.44
CA ALA A 253 31.17 -3.05 -8.04
C ALA A 253 31.58 -1.94 -7.07
N ASP A 254 32.71 -1.27 -7.31
CA ASP A 254 33.19 -0.19 -6.46
C ASP A 254 32.21 1.00 -6.44
N ARG A 255 31.59 1.31 -7.59
CA ARG A 255 30.53 2.35 -7.64
C ARG A 255 29.30 1.96 -6.80
N GLU A 256 28.84 0.73 -6.93
CA GLU A 256 27.67 0.27 -6.20
C GLU A 256 27.94 0.15 -4.68
N PHE A 257 29.14 -0.25 -4.25
CA PHE A 257 29.53 -0.22 -2.85
C PHE A 257 29.56 1.20 -2.27
N ALA A 258 30.01 2.19 -3.04
CA ALA A 258 29.96 3.58 -2.62
C ALA A 258 28.51 4.09 -2.46
N LEU A 259 27.60 3.73 -3.37
CA LEU A 259 26.18 4.06 -3.29
C LEU A 259 25.50 3.36 -2.09
N GLN A 260 25.85 2.11 -1.84
CA GLN A 260 25.37 1.38 -0.66
C GLN A 260 25.73 2.11 0.64
N GLN A 261 26.98 2.58 0.78
CA GLN A 261 27.42 3.32 1.95
C GLN A 261 26.65 4.64 2.12
N GLN A 262 26.42 5.36 1.01
CA GLN A 262 25.65 6.60 1.03
C GLN A 262 24.18 6.35 1.42
N ALA A 263 23.56 5.31 0.87
CA ALA A 263 22.19 4.93 1.21
C ALA A 263 22.07 4.54 2.68
N ALA A 264 23.00 3.72 3.19
CA ALA A 264 23.04 3.32 4.59
C ALA A 264 23.24 4.51 5.54
N ALA A 265 24.11 5.47 5.19
CA ALA A 265 24.33 6.68 5.98
C ALA A 265 23.07 7.57 6.06
N ARG A 266 22.31 7.68 4.97
CA ARG A 266 21.03 8.41 4.96
C ARG A 266 19.98 7.76 5.86
N MET A 267 19.92 6.44 5.88
CA MET A 267 19.00 5.70 6.77
C MET A 267 19.42 5.78 8.24
N GLY A 268 20.71 5.72 8.54
CA GLY A 268 21.26 5.84 9.90
C GLY A 268 21.20 7.27 10.47
N GLY A 269 21.18 8.30 9.62
CA GLY A 269 21.04 9.71 10.02
C GLY A 269 19.60 10.16 10.30
N GLN A 270 18.60 9.34 9.99
CA GLN A 270 17.18 9.56 10.33
C GLN A 270 16.82 8.84 11.64
N GLY A 271 17.60 9.06 12.69
CA GLY A 271 17.16 8.73 14.06
C GLY A 271 15.92 9.58 14.40
N PRO A 272 15.03 9.10 15.31
CA PRO A 272 13.77 9.79 15.59
C PRO A 272 14.06 11.24 16.01
N PRO A 273 13.28 12.23 15.53
CA PRO A 273 13.42 13.61 15.99
C PRO A 273 13.00 13.65 17.46
N GLY A 274 13.97 13.75 18.38
CA GLY A 274 13.66 13.90 19.79
C GLY A 274 14.63 13.24 20.75
N SER A 275 15.96 13.49 20.66
CA SER A 275 16.86 13.32 21.78
C SER A 275 17.96 14.39 21.73
N GLN A 276 17.56 15.62 21.98
CA GLN A 276 18.43 16.68 22.52
C GLN A 276 17.67 17.41 23.63
#